data_7ce20d33be1abaad0f4468381fd71983
#
_entry.id   7ce20d33be1abaad0f4468381fd71983
#
_cell.length_a   1.000
_cell.length_b   1.000
_cell.length_c   1.000
_cell.angle_alpha   90.00
_cell.angle_beta   90.00
_cell.angle_gamma   90.00
#
_symmetry.space_group_name_H-M   'P 1'
#
loop_
_entity.id
_entity.type
_entity.pdbx_description
1 polymer ?
#
loop_
_entity_poly.entity_id
_entity_poly.type
_entity_poly.pdbx_seq_one_letter_code
_entity_poly.pdbx_strand_id
1 'polypeptide(L)'
;MPVKDLKAWFNELDKKLNDHNRQVAKRILIELHNRLDTLIKVGLGYLTLSRLANSLSGGESQRIQLTRSLGSNLTNSLYILDEPSIGLHSRDTTNLIKVLKELRDLGNTVVVVEHDEMMMREADHIIDMGPLASHLGGEVVATGDYDEII
;
A
#
# COMPACT_ATOMS: atom_id res chain seq x y z
N MET A 1 13.15 -4.08 -16.37
CA MET A 1 12.25 -2.95 -16.66
C MET A 1 11.43 -2.66 -15.41
N PRO A 2 11.37 -1.41 -14.92
CA PRO A 2 10.54 -1.01 -13.79
C PRO A 2 9.02 -1.25 -14.03
N VAL A 3 8.26 -1.46 -12.95
CA VAL A 3 6.80 -1.70 -13.02
C VAL A 3 6.06 -0.58 -13.76
N LYS A 4 6.43 0.68 -13.51
CA LYS A 4 5.82 1.83 -14.21
C LYS A 4 6.04 1.79 -15.74
N ASP A 5 7.23 1.38 -16.17
CA ASP A 5 7.56 1.30 -17.59
C ASP A 5 6.88 0.07 -18.22
N LEU A 6 6.78 -1.02 -17.46
CA LEU A 6 6.03 -2.21 -17.86
C LEU A 6 4.55 -1.89 -18.07
N LYS A 7 3.94 -1.09 -17.18
CA LYS A 7 2.56 -0.63 -17.37
C LYS A 7 2.41 0.18 -18.65
N ALA A 8 3.32 1.12 -18.91
CA ALA A 8 3.31 1.91 -20.13
C ALA A 8 3.41 1.01 -21.39
N TRP A 9 4.27 0.00 -21.33
CA TRP A 9 4.40 -0.98 -22.41
C TRP A 9 3.11 -1.78 -22.66
N PHE A 10 2.42 -2.23 -21.61
CA PHE A 10 1.14 -2.92 -21.75
C PHE A 10 0.05 -2.02 -22.34
N ASN A 11 -0.01 -0.73 -21.96
CA ASN A 11 -0.93 0.23 -22.55
C ASN A 11 -0.70 0.39 -24.08
N GLU A 12 0.54 0.36 -24.52
CA GLU A 12 0.87 0.41 -25.96
C GLU A 12 0.57 -0.92 -26.68
N LEU A 13 0.77 -2.05 -25.98
CA LEU A 13 0.41 -3.37 -26.50
C LEU A 13 -1.09 -3.48 -26.77
N ASP A 14 -1.92 -3.02 -25.82
CA ASP A 14 -3.38 -3.02 -25.95
C ASP A 14 -3.87 -2.33 -27.22
N LYS A 15 -3.21 -1.22 -27.60
CA LYS A 15 -3.55 -0.47 -28.83
C LYS A 15 -3.17 -1.23 -30.11
N LYS A 16 -2.19 -2.14 -30.03
CA LYS A 16 -1.67 -2.89 -31.18
C LYS A 16 -2.38 -4.25 -31.40
N LEU A 17 -3.16 -4.71 -30.42
CA LEU A 17 -3.91 -5.96 -30.54
C LEU A 17 -5.06 -5.80 -31.53
N ASN A 18 -5.24 -6.78 -32.41
CA ASN A 18 -6.45 -6.92 -33.20
C ASN A 18 -7.66 -7.32 -32.32
N ASP A 19 -8.88 -7.17 -32.82
CA ASP A 19 -10.10 -7.38 -32.02
C ASP A 19 -10.20 -8.81 -31.47
N HIS A 20 -9.80 -9.81 -32.23
CA HIS A 20 -9.82 -11.21 -31.79
C HIS A 20 -8.86 -11.40 -30.60
N ASN A 21 -7.60 -11.01 -30.75
CA ASN A 21 -6.58 -11.16 -29.70
C ASN A 21 -6.92 -10.33 -28.45
N ARG A 22 -7.50 -9.13 -28.63
CA ARG A 22 -7.96 -8.29 -27.53
C ARG A 22 -9.09 -8.99 -26.77
N GLN A 23 -10.00 -9.65 -27.46
CA GLN A 23 -11.12 -10.36 -26.83
C GLN A 23 -10.63 -11.58 -26.02
N VAL A 24 -9.69 -12.35 -26.59
CA VAL A 24 -9.06 -13.49 -25.92
C VAL A 24 -8.26 -13.06 -24.68
N ALA A 25 -7.46 -11.98 -24.80
CA ALA A 25 -6.60 -11.50 -23.73
C ALA A 25 -7.32 -10.60 -22.69
N LYS A 26 -8.55 -10.16 -22.96
CA LYS A 26 -9.26 -9.13 -22.18
C LYS A 26 -9.18 -9.32 -20.67
N ARG A 27 -9.52 -10.52 -20.19
CA ARG A 27 -9.54 -10.81 -18.75
C ARG A 27 -8.14 -10.76 -18.13
N ILE A 28 -7.14 -11.27 -18.84
CA ILE A 28 -5.74 -11.28 -18.40
C ILE A 28 -5.20 -9.85 -18.35
N LEU A 29 -5.48 -9.05 -19.38
CA LEU A 29 -5.01 -7.67 -19.46
C LEU A 29 -5.63 -6.80 -18.35
N ILE A 30 -6.92 -6.94 -18.08
CA ILE A 30 -7.58 -6.24 -16.97
C ILE A 30 -6.89 -6.57 -15.64
N GLU A 31 -6.66 -7.85 -15.37
CA GLU A 31 -6.01 -8.29 -14.14
C GLU A 31 -4.57 -7.78 -14.04
N LEU A 32 -3.80 -7.83 -15.13
CA LEU A 32 -2.44 -7.30 -15.18
C LEU A 32 -2.41 -5.79 -14.91
N HIS A 33 -3.28 -5.03 -15.56
CA HIS A 33 -3.38 -3.59 -15.33
C HIS A 33 -3.71 -3.27 -13.89
N ASN A 34 -4.70 -3.94 -13.30
CA ASN A 34 -5.09 -3.75 -11.90
C ASN A 34 -3.92 -4.00 -10.96
N ARG A 35 -3.18 -5.09 -11.15
CA ARG A 35 -2.00 -5.42 -10.31
C ARG A 35 -0.86 -4.43 -10.46
N LEU A 36 -0.56 -4.01 -11.71
CA LEU A 36 0.47 -3.01 -11.96
C LEU A 36 0.08 -1.65 -11.37
N ASP A 37 -1.19 -1.27 -11.46
CA ASP A 37 -1.71 -0.05 -10.88
C ASP A 37 -1.60 -0.04 -9.36
N THR A 38 -1.98 -1.14 -8.73
CA THR A 38 -1.88 -1.28 -7.28
C THR A 38 -0.42 -1.20 -6.81
N LEU A 39 0.52 -1.87 -7.51
CA LEU A 39 1.95 -1.76 -7.22
C LEU A 39 2.46 -0.32 -7.32
N ILE A 40 2.01 0.43 -8.33
CA ILE A 40 2.37 1.84 -8.49
C ILE A 40 1.75 2.71 -7.39
N LYS A 41 0.48 2.48 -7.05
CA LYS A 41 -0.22 3.18 -5.96
C LYS A 41 0.50 3.07 -4.63
N VAL A 42 1.03 1.89 -4.28
CA VAL A 42 1.80 1.69 -3.04
C VAL A 42 3.26 2.14 -3.12
N GLY A 43 3.65 2.89 -4.14
CA GLY A 43 5.00 3.45 -4.29
C GLY A 43 6.06 2.46 -4.79
N LEU A 44 5.67 1.30 -5.35
CA LEU A 44 6.59 0.27 -5.84
C LEU A 44 6.83 0.33 -7.36
N GLY A 45 6.47 1.43 -8.01
CA GLY A 45 6.60 1.60 -9.45
C GLY A 45 8.04 1.50 -9.99
N TYR A 46 9.04 1.72 -9.14
CA TYR A 46 10.46 1.62 -9.48
C TYR A 46 11.01 0.19 -9.44
N LEU A 47 10.32 -0.74 -8.77
CA LEU A 47 10.77 -2.12 -8.68
C LEU A 47 10.69 -2.82 -10.03
N THR A 48 11.54 -3.82 -10.20
CA THR A 48 11.49 -4.73 -11.36
C THR A 48 10.91 -6.08 -10.93
N LEU A 49 10.15 -6.75 -11.82
CA LEU A 49 9.59 -8.07 -11.52
C LEU A 49 10.65 -9.17 -11.33
N SER A 50 11.87 -8.94 -11.81
CA SER A 50 13.01 -9.86 -11.65
C SER A 50 13.74 -9.68 -10.32
N ARG A 51 13.36 -8.71 -9.48
CA ARG A 51 14.01 -8.47 -8.20
C ARG A 51 13.73 -9.63 -7.24
N LEU A 52 14.77 -10.14 -6.61
CA LEU A 52 14.66 -11.25 -5.65
C LEU A 52 13.94 -10.78 -4.38
N ALA A 53 13.05 -11.62 -3.86
CA ALA A 53 12.27 -11.30 -2.67
C ALA A 53 13.14 -11.02 -1.43
N ASN A 54 14.26 -11.72 -1.28
CA ASN A 54 15.21 -11.54 -0.18
C ASN A 54 16.02 -10.23 -0.25
N SER A 55 15.93 -9.50 -1.37
CA SER A 55 16.57 -8.18 -1.54
C SER A 55 15.62 -7.01 -1.26
N LEU A 56 14.37 -7.29 -0.92
CA LEU A 56 13.37 -6.27 -0.59
C LEU A 56 13.58 -5.77 0.84
N SER A 57 13.35 -4.47 1.06
CA SER A 57 13.25 -3.91 2.40
C SER A 57 11.96 -4.38 3.09
N GLY A 58 11.90 -4.23 4.44
CA GLY A 58 10.70 -4.56 5.21
C GLY A 58 9.47 -3.82 4.69
N GLY A 59 9.57 -2.50 4.50
CA GLY A 59 8.48 -1.69 3.96
C GLY A 59 8.08 -2.06 2.52
N GLU A 60 9.04 -2.41 1.64
CA GLU A 60 8.73 -2.92 0.29
C GLU A 60 7.94 -4.23 0.35
N SER A 61 8.34 -5.14 1.24
CA SER A 61 7.67 -6.43 1.43
C SER A 61 6.24 -6.26 1.95
N GLN A 62 6.04 -5.38 2.94
CA GLN A 62 4.71 -5.06 3.47
C GLN A 62 3.81 -4.45 2.38
N ARG A 63 4.31 -3.50 1.60
CA ARG A 63 3.55 -2.89 0.51
C ARG A 63 3.19 -3.88 -0.60
N ILE A 64 4.06 -4.86 -0.89
CA ILE A 64 3.70 -5.96 -1.81
C ILE A 64 2.56 -6.80 -1.23
N GLN A 65 2.57 -7.09 0.08
CA GLN A 65 1.47 -7.82 0.72
C GLN A 65 0.15 -7.04 0.64
N LEU A 66 0.16 -5.72 0.83
CA LEU A 66 -1.02 -4.88 0.65
C LEU A 66 -1.63 -5.02 -0.75
N THR A 67 -0.80 -5.10 -1.80
CA THR A 67 -1.31 -5.28 -3.16
C THR A 67 -2.05 -6.62 -3.35
N ARG A 68 -1.63 -7.66 -2.64
CA ARG A 68 -2.30 -8.97 -2.64
C ARG A 68 -3.64 -8.90 -1.91
N SER A 69 -3.69 -8.19 -0.79
CA SER A 69 -4.90 -8.05 0.04
C SER A 69 -5.99 -7.28 -0.69
N LEU A 70 -5.66 -6.19 -1.37
CA LEU A 70 -6.60 -5.44 -2.21
C LEU A 70 -7.17 -6.28 -3.36
N GLY A 71 -6.36 -7.17 -3.93
CA GLY A 71 -6.81 -8.06 -5.00
C GLY A 71 -7.67 -9.25 -4.53
N SER A 72 -7.68 -9.56 -3.23
CA SER A 72 -8.40 -10.71 -2.67
C SER A 72 -9.83 -10.42 -2.23
N ASN A 73 -10.24 -9.14 -2.18
CA ASN A 73 -11.53 -8.67 -1.63
C ASN A 73 -11.85 -9.26 -0.23
N LEU A 74 -10.82 -9.51 0.59
CA LEU A 74 -11.01 -9.96 1.97
C LEU A 74 -11.66 -8.86 2.80
N THR A 75 -12.63 -9.24 3.59
CA THR A 75 -13.33 -8.38 4.55
C THR A 75 -13.19 -8.93 5.97
N ASN A 76 -13.48 -8.13 6.98
CA ASN A 76 -13.39 -8.50 8.40
C ASN A 76 -11.99 -9.03 8.82
N SER A 77 -10.95 -8.51 8.19
CA SER A 77 -9.55 -8.87 8.47
C SER A 77 -8.85 -7.75 9.23
N LEU A 78 -7.85 -8.11 10.04
CA LEU A 78 -6.96 -7.17 10.72
C LEU A 78 -5.64 -7.10 9.95
N TYR A 79 -5.26 -5.89 9.55
CA TYR A 79 -3.96 -5.59 8.95
C TYR A 79 -3.14 -4.79 9.96
N ILE A 80 -1.94 -5.25 10.25
CA ILE A 80 -0.97 -4.55 11.11
C ILE A 80 0.25 -4.24 10.25
N LEU A 81 0.62 -2.97 10.22
CA LEU A 81 1.73 -2.45 9.41
C LEU A 81 2.68 -1.67 10.32
N ASP A 82 3.95 -1.91 10.16
CA ASP A 82 5.02 -1.27 10.91
C ASP A 82 5.84 -0.38 9.96
N GLU A 83 5.76 0.94 10.18
CA GLU A 83 6.42 1.97 9.38
C GLU A 83 6.27 1.79 7.85
N PRO A 84 5.05 1.59 7.31
CA PRO A 84 4.86 1.32 5.89
C PRO A 84 5.23 2.50 4.99
N SER A 85 5.34 3.72 5.53
CA SER A 85 5.77 4.93 4.81
C SER A 85 7.29 5.03 4.66
N ILE A 86 8.07 4.19 5.37
CA ILE A 86 9.53 4.30 5.39
C ILE A 86 10.13 4.29 3.98
N GLY A 87 10.97 5.29 3.71
CA GLY A 87 11.63 5.45 2.41
C GLY A 87 10.73 5.92 1.27
N LEU A 88 9.48 6.33 1.55
CA LEU A 88 8.60 6.96 0.58
C LEU A 88 8.81 8.48 0.52
N HIS A 89 8.58 9.02 -0.66
CA HIS A 89 8.43 10.47 -0.83
C HIS A 89 6.99 10.86 -0.44
N SER A 90 6.76 12.09 0.03
CA SER A 90 5.44 12.59 0.48
C SER A 90 4.29 12.30 -0.50
N ARG A 91 4.54 12.41 -1.81
CA ARG A 91 3.56 12.05 -2.83
C ARG A 91 3.17 10.57 -2.79
N ASP A 92 4.11 9.69 -2.54
CA ASP A 92 3.87 8.24 -2.50
C ASP A 92 3.22 7.86 -1.16
N THR A 93 3.55 8.56 -0.06
CA THR A 93 2.84 8.45 1.23
C THR A 93 1.35 8.79 1.07
N THR A 94 1.01 9.87 0.34
CA THR A 94 -0.40 10.21 0.05
C THR A 94 -1.12 9.08 -0.69
N ASN A 95 -0.46 8.42 -1.63
CA ASN A 95 -1.06 7.30 -2.35
C ASN A 95 -1.21 6.05 -1.47
N LEU A 96 -0.22 5.79 -0.60
CA LEU A 96 -0.30 4.71 0.39
C LEU A 96 -1.49 4.91 1.34
N ILE A 97 -1.68 6.11 1.86
CA ILE A 97 -2.83 6.46 2.71
C ILE A 97 -4.16 6.12 2.01
N LYS A 98 -4.30 6.48 0.74
CA LYS A 98 -5.52 6.14 -0.03
C LYS A 98 -5.74 4.63 -0.10
N VAL A 99 -4.68 3.86 -0.31
CA VAL A 99 -4.74 2.39 -0.35
C VAL A 99 -5.15 1.81 1.00
N LEU A 100 -4.64 2.34 2.11
CA LEU A 100 -5.02 1.93 3.46
C LEU A 100 -6.49 2.24 3.77
N LYS A 101 -6.96 3.42 3.34
CA LYS A 101 -8.38 3.79 3.43
C LYS A 101 -9.26 2.89 2.55
N GLU A 102 -8.84 2.58 1.32
CA GLU A 102 -9.56 1.62 0.46
C GLU A 102 -9.70 0.25 1.19
N LEU A 103 -8.65 -0.24 1.86
CA LEU A 103 -8.71 -1.49 2.65
C LEU A 103 -9.69 -1.40 3.83
N ARG A 104 -9.65 -0.30 4.59
CA ARG A 104 -10.58 -0.03 5.69
C ARG A 104 -12.03 -0.03 5.20
N ASP A 105 -12.29 0.69 4.10
CA ASP A 105 -13.64 0.88 3.54
C ASP A 105 -14.24 -0.44 3.01
N LEU A 106 -13.40 -1.45 2.72
CA LEU A 106 -13.85 -2.82 2.45
C LEU A 106 -14.33 -3.57 3.72
N GLY A 107 -14.36 -2.92 4.89
CA GLY A 107 -14.79 -3.53 6.15
C GLY A 107 -13.67 -4.22 6.92
N ASN A 108 -12.43 -3.78 6.74
CA ASN A 108 -11.28 -4.28 7.48
C ASN A 108 -10.86 -3.31 8.61
N THR A 109 -10.10 -3.82 9.56
CA THR A 109 -9.38 -3.01 10.54
C THR A 109 -7.93 -2.87 10.10
N VAL A 110 -7.45 -1.63 10.03
CA VAL A 110 -6.05 -1.34 9.64
C VAL A 110 -5.37 -0.63 10.79
N VAL A 111 -4.36 -1.26 11.37
CA VAL A 111 -3.52 -0.69 12.43
C VAL A 111 -2.16 -0.39 11.82
N VAL A 112 -1.69 0.85 12.02
CA VAL A 112 -0.42 1.32 11.47
C VAL A 112 0.41 1.87 12.61
N VAL A 113 1.62 1.36 12.77
CA VAL A 113 2.64 1.97 13.65
C VAL A 113 3.42 2.97 12.81
N GLU A 114 3.32 4.25 13.14
CA GLU A 114 3.90 5.32 12.33
C GLU A 114 4.27 6.55 13.15
N HIS A 115 5.13 7.37 12.57
CA HIS A 115 5.53 8.67 13.09
C HIS A 115 5.42 9.79 12.02
N ASP A 116 4.93 9.45 10.82
CA ASP A 116 4.70 10.40 9.73
C ASP A 116 3.43 11.21 10.00
N GLU A 117 3.55 12.55 10.04
CA GLU A 117 2.45 13.46 10.33
C GLU A 117 1.28 13.32 9.33
N MET A 118 1.57 13.06 8.05
CA MET A 118 0.52 12.87 7.04
C MET A 118 -0.32 11.62 7.32
N MET A 119 0.33 10.54 7.80
CA MET A 119 -0.35 9.31 8.20
C MET A 119 -1.23 9.54 9.43
N MET A 120 -0.70 10.25 10.45
CA MET A 120 -1.44 10.57 11.67
C MET A 120 -2.66 11.45 11.39
N ARG A 121 -2.53 12.50 10.56
CA ARG A 121 -3.65 13.39 10.19
C ARG A 121 -4.81 12.67 9.52
N GLU A 122 -4.53 11.59 8.83
CA GLU A 122 -5.50 10.85 8.03
C GLU A 122 -6.02 9.58 8.73
N ALA A 123 -5.56 9.33 9.96
CA ALA A 123 -6.05 8.25 10.80
C ALA A 123 -7.45 8.57 11.36
N ASP A 124 -8.27 7.54 11.53
CA ASP A 124 -9.58 7.67 12.17
C ASP A 124 -9.45 7.74 13.69
N HIS A 125 -8.37 7.15 14.24
CA HIS A 125 -8.06 7.14 15.67
C HIS A 125 -6.57 6.94 15.88
N ILE A 126 -6.00 7.63 16.84
CA ILE A 126 -4.60 7.57 17.21
C ILE A 126 -4.48 7.06 18.64
N ILE A 127 -3.49 6.21 18.86
CA ILE A 127 -3.09 5.73 20.19
C ILE A 127 -1.64 6.14 20.35
N ASP A 128 -1.39 7.14 21.19
CA ASP A 128 -0.03 7.61 21.49
C ASP A 128 0.60 6.76 22.59
N MET A 129 1.77 6.21 22.28
CA MET A 129 2.50 5.30 23.15
C MET A 129 3.65 6.05 23.82
N GLY A 130 3.70 6.01 25.14
CA GLY A 130 4.55 6.82 26.00
C GLY A 130 6.06 6.70 25.81
N PRO A 131 6.81 7.59 26.49
CA PRO A 131 8.14 8.06 26.08
C PRO A 131 9.28 7.07 26.25
N LEU A 132 9.09 5.95 26.89
CA LEU A 132 10.11 4.95 27.13
C LEU A 132 9.93 3.76 26.18
N ALA A 133 10.98 2.96 26.02
CA ALA A 133 10.97 1.78 25.14
C ALA A 133 11.16 0.49 25.92
N SER A 134 10.87 -0.65 25.30
CA SER A 134 11.03 -1.99 25.89
C SER A 134 10.21 -2.17 27.18
N HIS A 135 10.75 -2.81 28.20
CA HIS A 135 10.08 -3.10 29.47
C HIS A 135 9.76 -1.87 30.35
N LEU A 136 10.29 -0.72 29.98
CA LEU A 136 10.03 0.57 30.66
C LEU A 136 9.05 1.47 29.91
N GLY A 137 8.57 1.03 28.73
CA GLY A 137 7.66 1.77 27.87
C GLY A 137 6.36 1.03 27.63
N GLY A 138 5.59 1.52 26.66
CA GLY A 138 4.35 0.87 26.25
C GLY A 138 3.12 1.32 27.01
N GLU A 139 3.20 2.40 27.80
CA GLU A 139 2.02 3.02 28.40
C GLU A 139 1.30 3.87 27.35
N VAL A 140 -0.02 3.80 27.30
CA VAL A 140 -0.84 4.68 26.49
C VAL A 140 -0.90 6.03 27.16
N VAL A 141 -0.38 7.07 26.48
CA VAL A 141 -0.33 8.44 26.98
C VAL A 141 -1.58 9.22 26.59
N ALA A 142 -2.01 9.07 25.35
CA ALA A 142 -3.20 9.72 24.83
C ALA A 142 -3.90 8.82 23.79
N THR A 143 -5.21 9.01 23.64
CA THR A 143 -6.00 8.37 22.57
C THR A 143 -7.05 9.36 22.10
N GLY A 144 -7.26 9.44 20.79
CA GLY A 144 -8.26 10.34 20.21
C GLY A 144 -8.06 10.47 18.70
N ASP A 145 -8.72 11.44 18.09
CA ASP A 145 -8.40 11.86 16.74
C ASP A 145 -7.18 12.81 16.72
N TYR A 146 -6.78 13.22 15.51
CA TYR A 146 -5.60 14.08 15.37
C TYR A 146 -5.73 15.41 16.11
N ASP A 147 -6.89 16.04 16.05
CA ASP A 147 -7.12 17.36 16.64
C ASP A 147 -7.25 17.30 18.19
N GLU A 148 -7.60 16.14 18.75
CA GLU A 148 -7.68 15.90 20.19
C GLU A 148 -6.32 15.65 20.84
N ILE A 149 -5.32 15.17 20.08
CA ILE A 149 -4.01 14.75 20.60
C ILE A 149 -2.96 15.85 20.47
N ILE A 150 -3.09 16.75 19.49
CA ILE A 150 -2.17 17.85 19.23
C ILE A 150 -2.73 19.17 19.72
#